data_42400a5b405908aa3360a903bd7ae9ff
#
_entry.id   42400a5b405908aa3360a903bd7ae9ff
#
_cell.length_a   1.000
_cell.length_b   1.000
_cell.length_c   1.000
_cell.angle_alpha   90.00
_cell.angle_beta   90.00
_cell.angle_gamma   90.00
#
_symmetry.space_group_name_H-M   'P 1'
#
loop_
_entity.id
_entity.type
_entity.pdbx_description
1 polymer ?
#
loop_
_entity_poly.entity_id
_entity_poly.type
_entity_poly.pdbx_seq_one_letter_code
_entity_poly.pdbx_strand_id
1 'polypeptide(L)'
;MNFAHPLALLLLLLLAPIVLLYWLRVRPASRIVGTGLFWQKALAEEHARWRWQRWRPKVSLAIEMLIVVLVALAAAGPQIPASKRIVLVIDNSASMRASDVQPTRLDAAKEAARYLIENLCSCDEMAVVAVGQQPTEVQPLTGDHVLLMSAIDSVQETGEPPAIEEAVKAAREILATGGEQLMPGPRARIVLITDACCSDAAKRIQDNGAELLRVGTAAGNLAITAFTARRSMAEPTKCAVFVEVQNRGEQTKGRVALNVNGKPDPSASFSIAKNGLWQHVFTLDLSAAVRLKAKIEPSDAYPFDDEATLDVPAAPEKHRVKLVCDERSCLQEILKANRRVELIDDQTEVGAAPEVSGTLRVPSGESGTRSVPDTVLIIEGKTPEKLPAGPVLIFSPGACDLWEVGEAIADPLLTVADVSSPITAGVRFFDAYLPEARQLRLVESPGATEKPILWAGAAPLGYAIERPQGRVVVIAGNLATSNMALQAAFPQLIAQALDWLDRQPPWTNEVVGRYSASGPDTMIDLRVPRDIGSNASALVLPKPWPPLWIVPAALAAVLLIIEWCLYQRRWTS
;
A
#
# COMPACT_ATOMS: atom_id res chain seq x y z
N MET A 1 -31.55 28.92 -17.79
CA MET A 1 -32.79 28.15 -18.09
C MET A 1 -32.56 27.46 -19.41
N ASN A 2 -32.54 26.14 -19.41
CA ASN A 2 -32.44 25.37 -20.64
C ASN A 2 -33.83 24.93 -21.06
N PHE A 3 -34.09 24.87 -22.36
CA PHE A 3 -35.35 24.39 -22.94
C PHE A 3 -35.13 23.00 -23.55
N ALA A 4 -36.04 22.05 -23.24
CA ALA A 4 -35.96 20.70 -23.79
C ALA A 4 -36.16 20.69 -25.33
N HIS A 5 -37.05 21.58 -25.82
CA HIS A 5 -37.35 21.73 -27.23
C HIS A 5 -37.38 23.19 -27.66
N PRO A 6 -36.18 23.81 -27.88
CA PRO A 6 -36.12 25.26 -28.19
C PRO A 6 -36.85 25.62 -29.48
N LEU A 7 -36.99 24.69 -30.41
CA LEU A 7 -37.76 24.88 -31.67
C LEU A 7 -39.27 25.13 -31.41
N ALA A 8 -39.80 24.68 -30.26
CA ALA A 8 -41.18 24.95 -29.90
C ALA A 8 -41.48 26.44 -29.67
N LEU A 9 -40.46 27.27 -29.39
CA LEU A 9 -40.59 28.74 -29.29
C LEU A 9 -41.01 29.35 -30.64
N LEU A 10 -40.85 28.65 -31.78
CA LEU A 10 -41.36 29.10 -33.07
C LEU A 10 -42.88 29.21 -33.09
N LEU A 11 -43.60 28.52 -32.17
CA LEU A 11 -45.03 28.72 -31.98
C LEU A 11 -45.43 30.17 -31.65
N LEU A 12 -44.51 30.98 -31.10
CA LEU A 12 -44.73 32.40 -30.90
C LEU A 12 -44.99 33.17 -32.22
N LEU A 13 -44.54 32.63 -33.37
CA LEU A 13 -44.86 33.22 -34.66
C LEU A 13 -46.38 33.24 -34.96
N LEU A 14 -47.15 32.36 -34.30
CA LEU A 14 -48.61 32.36 -34.40
C LEU A 14 -49.27 33.63 -33.84
N LEU A 15 -48.55 34.39 -33.03
CA LEU A 15 -49.03 35.71 -32.53
C LEU A 15 -49.24 36.69 -33.69
N ALA A 16 -48.42 36.66 -34.74
CA ALA A 16 -48.52 37.55 -35.89
C ALA A 16 -49.85 37.39 -36.67
N PRO A 17 -50.28 36.19 -37.08
CA PRO A 17 -51.55 36.00 -37.75
C PRO A 17 -52.76 36.31 -36.83
N ILE A 18 -52.67 36.03 -35.50
CA ILE A 18 -53.73 36.34 -34.57
C ILE A 18 -53.95 37.86 -34.50
N VAL A 19 -52.89 38.62 -34.35
CA VAL A 19 -52.96 40.09 -34.34
C VAL A 19 -53.46 40.62 -35.69
N LEU A 20 -53.03 40.04 -36.80
CA LEU A 20 -53.45 40.43 -38.13
C LEU A 20 -54.96 40.16 -38.34
N LEU A 21 -55.45 38.99 -37.94
CA LEU A 21 -56.89 38.66 -38.01
C LEU A 21 -57.74 39.60 -37.14
N TYR A 22 -57.20 39.98 -35.99
CA TYR A 22 -57.85 40.95 -35.14
C TYR A 22 -57.89 42.37 -35.73
N TRP A 23 -56.88 42.73 -36.53
CA TRP A 23 -56.76 44.01 -37.20
C TRP A 23 -57.66 44.07 -38.45
N LEU A 24 -57.87 42.91 -39.10
CA LEU A 24 -58.76 42.74 -40.28
C LEU A 24 -60.25 42.66 -39.93
N ARG A 25 -60.61 42.90 -38.67
CA ARG A 25 -62.02 42.85 -38.22
C ARG A 25 -62.91 43.74 -39.10
N VAL A 26 -63.90 43.12 -39.74
CA VAL A 26 -64.82 43.76 -40.66
C VAL A 26 -65.58 44.92 -39.98
N ARG A 27 -65.52 46.09 -40.58
CA ARG A 27 -66.30 47.24 -40.12
C ARG A 27 -67.78 46.93 -40.40
N PRO A 28 -68.69 47.13 -39.45
CA PRO A 28 -70.12 46.96 -39.66
C PRO A 28 -70.59 47.90 -40.77
N ALA A 29 -71.28 47.34 -41.75
CA ALA A 29 -71.85 48.15 -42.83
C ALA A 29 -72.94 49.05 -42.29
N SER A 30 -72.83 50.37 -42.53
CA SER A 30 -73.89 51.32 -42.21
C SER A 30 -75.09 51.11 -43.13
N ARG A 31 -76.26 50.75 -42.59
CA ARG A 31 -77.49 50.71 -43.34
C ARG A 31 -78.34 52.00 -43.04
N ILE A 32 -78.73 52.68 -44.08
CA ILE A 32 -79.61 53.84 -44.00
C ILE A 32 -81.02 53.31 -43.70
N VAL A 33 -81.60 53.81 -42.57
CA VAL A 33 -82.91 53.45 -42.08
C VAL A 33 -83.79 54.71 -42.15
N GLY A 34 -85.00 54.59 -42.77
CA GLY A 34 -85.84 55.70 -43.14
C GLY A 34 -86.54 56.50 -42.02
N THR A 35 -86.49 56.02 -40.74
CA THR A 35 -87.04 56.83 -39.60
C THR A 35 -86.16 56.59 -38.36
N GLY A 36 -85.60 57.67 -37.83
CA GLY A 36 -84.67 57.61 -36.63
C GLY A 36 -85.44 57.77 -35.29
N LEU A 37 -86.74 57.98 -35.24
CA LEU A 37 -87.43 58.32 -33.96
C LEU A 37 -87.47 57.12 -32.96
N PHE A 38 -87.57 55.92 -33.37
CA PHE A 38 -87.52 54.71 -32.47
C PHE A 38 -86.11 54.39 -31.98
N TRP A 39 -85.12 54.71 -32.77
CA TRP A 39 -83.72 54.40 -32.44
C TRP A 39 -83.09 55.37 -31.45
N GLN A 40 -83.65 56.61 -31.29
CA GLN A 40 -83.13 57.61 -30.35
C GLN A 40 -83.20 57.17 -28.88
N LYS A 41 -84.29 56.44 -28.49
CA LYS A 41 -84.42 55.92 -27.12
C LYS A 41 -83.49 54.73 -26.89
N ALA A 42 -83.33 53.84 -27.87
CA ALA A 42 -82.43 52.73 -27.78
C ALA A 42 -80.96 53.17 -27.73
N LEU A 43 -80.57 54.21 -28.45
CA LEU A 43 -79.24 54.79 -28.45
C LEU A 43 -78.87 55.48 -27.13
N ALA A 44 -79.86 56.05 -26.44
CA ALA A 44 -79.64 56.74 -25.14
C ALA A 44 -79.30 55.73 -24.02
N GLU A 45 -79.87 54.50 -24.09
CA GLU A 45 -79.54 53.44 -23.15
C GLU A 45 -78.22 52.78 -23.47
N GLU A 46 -77.76 52.80 -24.73
CA GLU A 46 -76.51 52.19 -25.16
C GLU A 46 -75.26 53.02 -24.80
N HIS A 47 -75.39 54.36 -24.60
CA HIS A 47 -74.20 55.17 -24.32
C HIS A 47 -73.49 54.83 -23.01
N ALA A 48 -74.22 54.33 -22.02
CA ALA A 48 -73.62 53.87 -20.77
C ALA A 48 -72.85 52.53 -20.96
N ARG A 49 -73.22 51.69 -21.90
CA ARG A 49 -72.55 50.38 -22.22
C ARG A 49 -71.38 50.54 -23.19
N TRP A 50 -71.31 51.64 -23.97
CA TRP A 50 -70.35 51.84 -25.04
C TRP A 50 -68.88 51.98 -24.56
N ARG A 51 -68.63 52.56 -23.36
CA ARG A 51 -67.29 52.62 -22.76
C ARG A 51 -66.70 51.23 -22.46
N TRP A 52 -67.50 50.29 -22.00
CA TRP A 52 -67.10 48.93 -21.68
C TRP A 52 -66.96 48.08 -22.93
N GLN A 53 -67.73 48.27 -23.95
CA GLN A 53 -67.64 47.52 -25.24
C GLN A 53 -66.36 47.84 -26.00
N ARG A 54 -65.77 49.00 -25.81
CA ARG A 54 -64.48 49.37 -26.45
C ARG A 54 -63.28 48.56 -25.91
N TRP A 55 -63.33 48.04 -24.70
CA TRP A 55 -62.28 47.34 -24.02
C TRP A 55 -62.39 45.81 -24.19
N ARG A 56 -63.57 45.28 -24.44
CA ARG A 56 -63.84 43.83 -24.55
C ARG A 56 -62.95 43.12 -25.58
N PRO A 57 -62.83 43.57 -26.83
CA PRO A 57 -62.01 42.93 -27.83
C PRO A 57 -60.53 42.96 -27.52
N LYS A 58 -60.07 43.98 -26.76
CA LYS A 58 -58.66 44.10 -26.35
C LYS A 58 -58.31 43.12 -25.24
N VAL A 59 -59.25 42.84 -24.36
CA VAL A 59 -59.07 41.85 -23.28
C VAL A 59 -59.03 40.42 -23.85
N SER A 60 -59.94 40.08 -24.79
CA SER A 60 -59.92 38.77 -25.46
C SER A 60 -58.59 38.54 -26.21
N LEU A 61 -58.17 39.52 -27.02
CA LEU A 61 -56.88 39.43 -27.71
C LEU A 61 -55.70 39.23 -26.72
N ALA A 62 -55.72 39.92 -25.60
CA ALA A 62 -54.65 39.79 -24.61
C ALA A 62 -54.65 38.40 -23.97
N ILE A 63 -55.82 37.82 -23.71
CA ILE A 63 -55.95 36.44 -23.19
C ILE A 63 -55.48 35.44 -24.22
N GLU A 64 -55.90 35.53 -25.50
CA GLU A 64 -55.48 34.65 -26.59
C GLU A 64 -53.94 34.69 -26.79
N MET A 65 -53.38 35.90 -26.82
CA MET A 65 -51.93 36.06 -26.91
C MET A 65 -51.20 35.39 -25.72
N LEU A 66 -51.72 35.58 -24.50
CA LEU A 66 -51.14 34.97 -23.30
C LEU A 66 -51.25 33.45 -23.34
N ILE A 67 -52.37 32.88 -23.83
CA ILE A 67 -52.53 31.42 -24.03
C ILE A 67 -51.48 30.90 -24.99
N VAL A 68 -51.29 31.56 -26.14
CA VAL A 68 -50.26 31.13 -27.13
C VAL A 68 -48.85 31.19 -26.52
N VAL A 69 -48.53 32.21 -25.77
CA VAL A 69 -47.24 32.32 -25.07
C VAL A 69 -47.06 31.20 -24.06
N LEU A 70 -48.10 30.90 -23.25
CA LEU A 70 -48.05 29.83 -22.26
C LEU A 70 -47.94 28.45 -22.90
N VAL A 71 -48.65 28.21 -24.00
CA VAL A 71 -48.57 26.95 -24.78
C VAL A 71 -47.19 26.80 -25.40
N ALA A 72 -46.63 27.88 -25.97
CA ALA A 72 -45.27 27.85 -26.53
C ALA A 72 -44.22 27.59 -25.44
N LEU A 73 -44.37 28.17 -24.27
CA LEU A 73 -43.50 27.94 -23.11
C LEU A 73 -43.63 26.49 -22.60
N ALA A 74 -44.86 25.99 -22.51
CA ALA A 74 -45.12 24.60 -22.13
C ALA A 74 -44.50 23.60 -23.11
N ALA A 75 -44.66 23.84 -24.42
CA ALA A 75 -44.10 23.02 -25.47
C ALA A 75 -42.54 23.08 -25.52
N ALA A 76 -41.95 24.25 -25.19
CA ALA A 76 -40.52 24.43 -25.11
C ALA A 76 -39.90 23.67 -23.94
N GLY A 77 -40.68 23.33 -22.90
CA GLY A 77 -40.25 22.54 -21.75
C GLY A 77 -39.10 23.20 -20.96
N PRO A 78 -39.37 24.30 -20.22
CA PRO A 78 -38.35 24.94 -19.41
C PRO A 78 -37.84 23.95 -18.34
N GLN A 79 -36.50 23.82 -18.23
CA GLN A 79 -35.85 22.98 -17.26
C GLN A 79 -34.99 23.86 -16.33
N ILE A 80 -35.17 23.69 -15.05
CA ILE A 80 -34.22 24.22 -14.05
C ILE A 80 -33.25 23.07 -13.76
N PRO A 81 -31.95 23.22 -14.07
CA PRO A 81 -30.97 22.23 -13.69
C PRO A 81 -30.94 22.17 -12.15
N ALA A 82 -31.27 21.00 -11.60
CA ALA A 82 -31.07 20.74 -10.18
C ALA A 82 -29.58 20.51 -9.96
N SER A 83 -28.93 21.29 -9.10
CA SER A 83 -27.54 21.07 -8.68
C SER A 83 -27.40 19.66 -8.11
N LYS A 84 -26.41 18.94 -8.61
CA LYS A 84 -26.03 17.61 -8.12
C LYS A 84 -24.68 17.70 -7.43
N ARG A 85 -24.50 16.91 -6.39
CA ARG A 85 -23.21 16.72 -5.74
C ARG A 85 -22.75 15.31 -6.00
N ILE A 86 -21.56 15.19 -6.56
CA ILE A 86 -20.97 13.90 -6.95
C ILE A 86 -19.65 13.77 -6.20
N VAL A 87 -19.45 12.68 -5.48
CA VAL A 87 -18.13 12.33 -4.97
C VAL A 87 -17.59 11.20 -5.83
N LEU A 88 -16.51 11.52 -6.54
CA LEU A 88 -15.78 10.60 -7.38
C LEU A 88 -14.68 9.97 -6.55
N VAL A 89 -14.76 8.66 -6.37
CA VAL A 89 -13.78 7.87 -5.63
C VAL A 89 -12.96 7.09 -6.65
N ILE A 90 -11.65 7.35 -6.74
CA ILE A 90 -10.74 6.69 -7.68
C ILE A 90 -9.84 5.76 -6.89
N ASP A 91 -9.93 4.49 -7.20
CA ASP A 91 -9.02 3.47 -6.70
C ASP A 91 -7.64 3.68 -7.31
N ASN A 92 -6.63 3.87 -6.45
CA ASN A 92 -5.22 3.99 -6.85
C ASN A 92 -4.35 2.93 -6.20
N SER A 93 -4.94 1.80 -5.80
CA SER A 93 -4.25 0.66 -5.20
C SER A 93 -3.28 -0.03 -6.17
N ALA A 94 -2.49 -0.95 -5.62
CA ALA A 94 -1.46 -1.67 -6.37
C ALA A 94 -2.01 -2.40 -7.61
N SER A 95 -3.22 -2.98 -7.56
CA SER A 95 -3.84 -3.69 -8.70
C SER A 95 -4.13 -2.77 -9.90
N MET A 96 -4.31 -1.46 -9.64
CA MET A 96 -4.56 -0.47 -10.68
C MET A 96 -3.33 -0.16 -11.57
N ARG A 97 -2.15 -0.68 -11.20
CA ARG A 97 -0.93 -0.65 -12.04
C ARG A 97 -0.97 -1.66 -13.18
N ALA A 98 -1.88 -2.63 -13.16
CA ALA A 98 -1.95 -3.67 -14.17
C ALA A 98 -2.17 -3.09 -15.56
N SER A 99 -1.51 -3.70 -16.55
CA SER A 99 -1.49 -3.28 -17.96
C SER A 99 -2.38 -4.15 -18.87
N ASP A 100 -3.33 -4.87 -18.29
CA ASP A 100 -4.36 -5.62 -19.04
C ASP A 100 -5.30 -4.70 -19.82
N VAL A 101 -5.39 -3.43 -19.42
CA VAL A 101 -5.98 -2.32 -20.16
C VAL A 101 -4.87 -1.29 -20.41
N GLN A 102 -4.71 -0.86 -21.66
CA GLN A 102 -3.62 0.05 -22.03
C GLN A 102 -3.96 1.52 -21.72
N PRO A 103 -3.01 2.32 -21.18
CA PRO A 103 -1.69 1.89 -20.73
C PRO A 103 -1.71 1.17 -19.38
N THR A 104 -2.56 1.60 -18.42
CA THR A 104 -2.81 0.94 -17.13
C THR A 104 -4.28 1.04 -16.73
N ARG A 105 -4.72 0.24 -15.75
CA ARG A 105 -6.07 0.36 -15.19
C ARG A 105 -6.31 1.74 -14.58
N LEU A 106 -5.31 2.33 -13.92
CA LEU A 106 -5.41 3.68 -13.35
C LEU A 106 -5.60 4.73 -14.44
N ASP A 107 -4.90 4.62 -15.57
CA ASP A 107 -5.09 5.55 -16.69
C ASP A 107 -6.49 5.43 -17.28
N ALA A 108 -7.00 4.20 -17.42
CA ALA A 108 -8.38 3.98 -17.84
C ALA A 108 -9.41 4.55 -16.84
N ALA A 109 -9.12 4.45 -15.53
CA ALA A 109 -9.94 5.07 -14.48
C ALA A 109 -9.91 6.60 -14.57
N LYS A 110 -8.75 7.20 -14.81
CA LYS A 110 -8.60 8.65 -15.03
C LYS A 110 -9.36 9.10 -16.28
N GLU A 111 -9.33 8.34 -17.36
CA GLU A 111 -10.07 8.65 -18.58
C GLU A 111 -11.58 8.62 -18.36
N ALA A 112 -12.08 7.60 -17.67
CA ALA A 112 -13.48 7.53 -17.26
C ALA A 112 -13.89 8.70 -16.35
N ALA A 113 -13.01 9.10 -15.43
CA ALA A 113 -13.22 10.24 -14.55
C ALA A 113 -13.27 11.56 -15.34
N ARG A 114 -12.38 11.76 -16.31
CA ARG A 114 -12.40 12.93 -17.20
C ARG A 114 -13.71 13.02 -18.00
N TYR A 115 -14.17 11.89 -18.53
CA TYR A 115 -15.45 11.83 -19.22
C TYR A 115 -16.62 12.27 -18.33
N LEU A 116 -16.62 11.90 -17.03
CA LEU A 116 -17.65 12.35 -16.08
C LEU A 116 -17.58 13.86 -15.84
N ILE A 117 -16.38 14.44 -15.72
CA ILE A 117 -16.19 15.89 -15.55
C ILE A 117 -16.67 16.67 -16.78
N GLU A 118 -16.34 16.21 -17.98
CA GLU A 118 -16.75 16.86 -19.23
C GLU A 118 -18.28 16.93 -19.38
N ASN A 119 -18.98 15.94 -18.82
CA ASN A 119 -20.44 15.89 -18.81
C ASN A 119 -21.10 16.54 -17.58
N LEU A 120 -20.31 17.23 -16.73
CA LEU A 120 -20.82 17.94 -15.57
C LEU A 120 -21.53 19.21 -16.00
N CYS A 121 -22.71 19.46 -15.47
CA CYS A 121 -23.41 20.72 -15.73
C CYS A 121 -22.79 21.84 -14.91
N SER A 122 -22.90 23.08 -15.38
CA SER A 122 -22.33 24.27 -14.70
C SER A 122 -22.85 24.55 -13.29
N CYS A 123 -23.91 23.87 -12.88
CA CYS A 123 -24.50 23.98 -11.53
C CYS A 123 -24.18 22.76 -10.66
N ASP A 124 -23.51 21.74 -11.19
CA ASP A 124 -23.15 20.54 -10.46
C ASP A 124 -21.80 20.74 -9.77
N GLU A 125 -21.61 20.09 -8.63
CA GLU A 125 -20.36 20.08 -7.86
C GLU A 125 -19.82 18.65 -7.77
N MET A 126 -18.51 18.50 -7.89
CA MET A 126 -17.82 17.23 -7.76
C MET A 126 -16.64 17.35 -6.79
N ALA A 127 -16.46 16.32 -5.96
CA ALA A 127 -15.24 16.13 -5.17
C ALA A 127 -14.49 14.91 -5.70
N VAL A 128 -13.16 14.90 -5.55
CA VAL A 128 -12.30 13.78 -5.95
C VAL A 128 -11.60 13.21 -4.73
N VAL A 129 -11.76 11.91 -4.51
CA VAL A 129 -11.12 11.14 -3.43
C VAL A 129 -10.29 10.02 -4.05
N ALA A 130 -9.03 9.91 -3.69
CA ALA A 130 -8.16 8.79 -4.06
C ALA A 130 -8.14 7.75 -2.92
N VAL A 131 -8.09 6.45 -3.28
CA VAL A 131 -8.18 5.34 -2.33
C VAL A 131 -7.02 4.39 -2.46
N GLY A 132 -6.03 4.57 -1.58
CA GLY A 132 -5.01 3.58 -1.25
C GLY A 132 -5.31 2.95 0.12
N GLN A 133 -4.32 2.83 0.98
CA GLN A 133 -4.49 2.34 2.36
C GLN A 133 -5.40 3.22 3.21
N GLN A 134 -5.46 4.51 2.88
CA GLN A 134 -6.38 5.48 3.48
C GLN A 134 -7.00 6.35 2.38
N PRO A 135 -8.29 6.72 2.52
CA PRO A 135 -8.91 7.66 1.60
C PRO A 135 -8.31 9.05 1.76
N THR A 136 -7.93 9.66 0.66
CA THR A 136 -7.39 11.01 0.63
C THR A 136 -8.27 11.90 -0.23
N GLU A 137 -8.79 12.98 0.33
CA GLU A 137 -9.52 13.99 -0.43
C GLU A 137 -8.52 14.80 -1.26
N VAL A 138 -8.51 14.57 -2.58
CA VAL A 138 -7.61 15.25 -3.52
C VAL A 138 -8.16 16.62 -3.88
N GLN A 139 -9.49 16.72 -4.07
CA GLN A 139 -10.18 17.95 -4.39
C GLN A 139 -11.52 18.00 -3.67
N PRO A 140 -11.80 19.05 -2.85
CA PRO A 140 -13.10 19.26 -2.26
C PRO A 140 -14.16 19.61 -3.31
N LEU A 141 -15.43 19.61 -2.90
CA LEU A 141 -16.57 19.91 -3.76
C LEU A 141 -16.37 21.23 -4.52
N THR A 142 -16.33 21.15 -5.83
CA THR A 142 -16.20 22.30 -6.73
C THR A 142 -16.91 22.05 -8.05
N GLY A 143 -17.37 23.12 -8.72
CA GLY A 143 -17.87 23.09 -10.09
C GLY A 143 -16.80 23.48 -11.13
N ASP A 144 -15.55 23.72 -10.71
CA ASP A 144 -14.48 24.13 -11.59
C ASP A 144 -13.84 22.90 -12.27
N HIS A 145 -14.10 22.77 -13.56
CA HIS A 145 -13.56 21.65 -14.37
C HIS A 145 -12.04 21.62 -14.42
N VAL A 146 -11.36 22.78 -14.36
CA VAL A 146 -9.89 22.84 -14.43
C VAL A 146 -9.27 22.26 -13.16
N LEU A 147 -9.82 22.63 -12.00
CA LEU A 147 -9.37 22.09 -10.71
C LEU A 147 -9.62 20.59 -10.63
N LEU A 148 -10.79 20.13 -11.07
CA LEU A 148 -11.13 18.71 -11.09
C LEU A 148 -10.23 17.90 -12.01
N MET A 149 -9.92 18.40 -13.22
CA MET A 149 -9.00 17.74 -14.14
C MET A 149 -7.59 17.67 -13.57
N SER A 150 -7.10 18.75 -12.98
CA SER A 150 -5.79 18.78 -12.30
C SER A 150 -5.73 17.79 -11.13
N ALA A 151 -6.81 17.67 -10.37
CA ALA A 151 -6.91 16.71 -9.28
C ALA A 151 -6.80 15.26 -9.77
N ILE A 152 -7.50 14.91 -10.86
CA ILE A 152 -7.41 13.55 -11.45
C ILE A 152 -5.98 13.28 -11.93
N ASP A 153 -5.34 14.24 -12.57
CA ASP A 153 -3.98 14.07 -13.07
C ASP A 153 -2.97 13.87 -11.93
N SER A 154 -3.21 14.49 -10.78
CA SER A 154 -2.36 14.36 -9.59
C SER A 154 -2.46 13.00 -8.87
N VAL A 155 -3.51 12.20 -9.11
CA VAL A 155 -3.65 10.87 -8.52
C VAL A 155 -2.54 9.97 -9.02
N GLN A 156 -1.73 9.47 -8.10
CA GLN A 156 -0.65 8.52 -8.38
C GLN A 156 -0.98 7.16 -7.80
N GLU A 157 -0.47 6.12 -8.43
CA GLU A 157 -0.60 4.77 -7.91
C GLU A 157 0.13 4.61 -6.57
N THR A 158 -0.43 3.81 -5.69
CA THR A 158 0.17 3.37 -4.44
C THR A 158 0.47 1.86 -4.53
N GLY A 159 1.47 1.41 -3.77
CA GLY A 159 1.77 -0.04 -3.68
C GLY A 159 0.89 -0.78 -2.66
N GLU A 160 -0.21 -0.19 -2.19
CA GLU A 160 -0.98 -0.61 -1.03
C GLU A 160 -2.36 -1.18 -1.42
N PRO A 161 -2.98 -2.01 -0.57
CA PRO A 161 -4.36 -2.48 -0.79
C PRO A 161 -5.36 -1.33 -0.62
N PRO A 162 -6.52 -1.36 -1.30
CA PRO A 162 -7.51 -0.28 -1.23
C PRO A 162 -8.39 -0.39 0.01
N ALA A 163 -8.53 0.71 0.77
CA ALA A 163 -9.48 0.87 1.87
C ALA A 163 -10.84 1.40 1.35
N ILE A 164 -11.53 0.57 0.57
CA ILE A 164 -12.74 1.00 -0.18
C ILE A 164 -13.91 1.35 0.74
N GLU A 165 -14.12 0.61 1.83
CA GLU A 165 -15.22 0.86 2.77
C GLU A 165 -15.05 2.22 3.47
N GLU A 166 -13.83 2.53 3.90
CA GLU A 166 -13.46 3.80 4.51
C GLU A 166 -13.63 4.97 3.52
N ALA A 167 -13.31 4.73 2.25
CA ALA A 167 -13.46 5.74 1.22
C ALA A 167 -14.91 6.08 0.92
N VAL A 168 -15.80 5.09 0.88
CA VAL A 168 -17.24 5.34 0.72
C VAL A 168 -17.81 6.05 1.93
N LYS A 169 -17.29 5.74 3.13
CA LYS A 169 -17.66 6.47 4.35
C LYS A 169 -17.22 7.93 4.29
N ALA A 170 -15.97 8.19 3.93
CA ALA A 170 -15.45 9.54 3.74
C ALA A 170 -16.24 10.31 2.65
N ALA A 171 -16.59 9.65 1.55
CA ALA A 171 -17.42 10.25 0.49
C ALA A 171 -18.81 10.67 0.98
N ARG A 172 -19.42 9.90 1.89
CA ARG A 172 -20.70 10.29 2.53
C ARG A 172 -20.54 11.47 3.45
N GLU A 173 -19.45 11.54 4.21
CA GLU A 173 -19.14 12.65 5.09
C GLU A 173 -18.96 13.96 4.28
N ILE A 174 -18.27 13.89 3.13
CA ILE A 174 -18.13 15.02 2.20
C ILE A 174 -19.50 15.49 1.70
N LEU A 175 -20.39 14.58 1.32
CA LEU A 175 -21.75 14.94 0.89
C LEU A 175 -22.58 15.55 2.02
N ALA A 176 -22.37 15.15 3.26
CA ALA A 176 -23.09 15.64 4.43
C ALA A 176 -22.61 17.02 4.91
N THR A 177 -21.38 17.43 4.58
CA THR A 177 -20.77 18.70 5.06
C THR A 177 -21.51 19.95 4.56
N GLY A 178 -22.44 19.83 3.62
CA GLY A 178 -23.23 20.95 3.08
C GLY A 178 -24.50 21.32 3.85
N GLY A 179 -24.69 20.85 5.09
CA GLY A 179 -25.79 21.28 5.97
C GLY A 179 -27.14 20.59 5.77
N GLU A 180 -27.35 19.82 4.72
CA GLU A 180 -28.44 18.88 4.56
C GLU A 180 -27.86 17.45 4.64
N GLN A 181 -28.42 16.61 5.50
CA GLN A 181 -28.13 15.17 5.48
C GLN A 181 -28.66 14.57 4.17
N LEU A 182 -27.91 14.78 3.09
CA LEU A 182 -28.21 14.21 1.78
C LEU A 182 -27.83 12.73 1.81
N MET A 183 -28.84 11.87 2.05
CA MET A 183 -28.70 10.45 1.77
C MET A 183 -28.40 10.25 0.27
N PRO A 184 -27.61 9.22 -0.12
CA PRO A 184 -27.39 8.91 -1.53
C PRO A 184 -28.73 8.83 -2.28
N GLY A 185 -28.86 9.60 -3.34
CA GLY A 185 -30.09 9.76 -4.07
C GLY A 185 -29.86 10.52 -5.37
N PRO A 186 -30.91 10.90 -6.10
CA PRO A 186 -30.76 11.53 -7.41
C PRO A 186 -29.99 12.85 -7.42
N ARG A 187 -29.80 13.47 -6.25
CA ARG A 187 -29.02 14.73 -6.09
C ARG A 187 -27.64 14.55 -5.51
N ALA A 188 -27.40 13.44 -4.79
CA ALA A 188 -26.13 13.13 -4.17
C ALA A 188 -25.68 11.74 -4.63
N ARG A 189 -24.55 11.64 -5.32
CA ARG A 189 -24.05 10.40 -5.90
C ARG A 189 -22.63 10.14 -5.45
N ILE A 190 -22.33 8.88 -5.20
CA ILE A 190 -20.96 8.40 -5.01
C ILE A 190 -20.65 7.50 -6.19
N VAL A 191 -19.64 7.84 -6.95
CA VAL A 191 -19.16 7.04 -8.08
C VAL A 191 -17.80 6.50 -7.71
N LEU A 192 -17.68 5.17 -7.60
CA LEU A 192 -16.44 4.48 -7.32
C LEU A 192 -15.88 3.88 -8.61
N ILE A 193 -14.68 4.27 -8.99
CA ILE A 193 -13.93 3.70 -10.11
C ILE A 193 -12.86 2.77 -9.54
N THR A 194 -13.01 1.47 -9.74
CA THR A 194 -12.10 0.42 -9.24
C THR A 194 -12.11 -0.78 -10.17
N ASP A 195 -11.12 -1.65 -10.07
CA ASP A 195 -11.10 -2.96 -10.73
C ASP A 195 -11.94 -4.02 -10.00
N ALA A 196 -12.45 -3.69 -8.81
CA ALA A 196 -13.27 -4.55 -7.97
C ALA A 196 -12.58 -5.88 -7.57
N CYS A 197 -11.25 -5.91 -7.52
CA CYS A 197 -10.50 -7.11 -7.10
C CYS A 197 -10.80 -7.53 -5.64
N CYS A 198 -11.36 -6.63 -4.83
CA CYS A 198 -11.92 -6.90 -3.51
C CYS A 198 -13.43 -7.17 -3.59
N SER A 199 -13.82 -8.33 -4.13
CA SER A 199 -15.21 -8.67 -4.51
C SER A 199 -16.25 -8.48 -3.40
N ASP A 200 -15.90 -8.80 -2.14
CA ASP A 200 -16.85 -8.69 -1.03
C ASP A 200 -17.12 -7.24 -0.64
N ALA A 201 -16.11 -6.38 -0.71
CA ALA A 201 -16.27 -4.95 -0.48
C ALA A 201 -17.11 -4.31 -1.60
N ALA A 202 -16.87 -4.66 -2.86
CA ALA A 202 -17.61 -4.11 -3.99
C ALA A 202 -19.11 -4.42 -3.94
N LYS A 203 -19.51 -5.64 -3.52
CA LYS A 203 -20.93 -6.01 -3.32
C LYS A 203 -21.57 -5.16 -2.22
N ARG A 204 -20.91 -5.03 -1.06
CA ARG A 204 -21.41 -4.22 0.04
C ARG A 204 -21.56 -2.74 -0.32
N ILE A 205 -20.72 -2.25 -1.22
CA ILE A 205 -20.74 -0.87 -1.70
C ILE A 205 -21.94 -0.59 -2.58
N GLN A 206 -22.26 -1.51 -3.51
CA GLN A 206 -23.49 -1.42 -4.30
C GLN A 206 -24.74 -1.47 -3.43
N ASP A 207 -24.78 -2.36 -2.44
CA ASP A 207 -25.89 -2.45 -1.48
C ASP A 207 -26.03 -1.15 -0.65
N ASN A 208 -24.97 -0.40 -0.50
CA ASN A 208 -24.94 0.89 0.20
C ASN A 208 -25.21 2.11 -0.71
N GLY A 209 -25.61 1.92 -1.96
CA GLY A 209 -26.04 3.00 -2.87
C GLY A 209 -24.89 3.80 -3.51
N ALA A 210 -23.66 3.30 -3.51
CA ALA A 210 -22.59 3.81 -4.35
C ALA A 210 -22.66 3.15 -5.74
N GLU A 211 -22.37 3.92 -6.77
CA GLU A 211 -22.34 3.45 -8.14
C GLU A 211 -20.93 2.98 -8.49
N LEU A 212 -20.82 1.76 -8.97
CA LEU A 212 -19.54 1.15 -9.33
C LEU A 212 -19.28 1.29 -10.84
N LEU A 213 -18.17 1.91 -11.18
CA LEU A 213 -17.60 1.91 -12.53
C LEU A 213 -16.36 1.03 -12.53
N ARG A 214 -16.48 -0.14 -13.14
CA ARG A 214 -15.40 -1.13 -13.16
C ARG A 214 -14.44 -0.87 -14.31
N VAL A 215 -13.14 -0.90 -14.00
CA VAL A 215 -12.04 -0.88 -14.95
C VAL A 215 -11.26 -2.19 -14.90
N GLY A 216 -10.60 -2.54 -16.00
CA GLY A 216 -9.80 -3.77 -16.09
C GLY A 216 -10.54 -4.96 -16.67
N THR A 217 -9.76 -5.97 -17.06
CA THR A 217 -10.20 -7.26 -17.58
C THR A 217 -9.80 -8.37 -16.64
N ALA A 218 -10.39 -9.57 -16.77
CA ALA A 218 -9.98 -10.71 -15.97
C ALA A 218 -8.63 -11.23 -16.45
N ALA A 219 -7.55 -10.75 -15.88
CA ALA A 219 -6.19 -11.20 -16.13
C ALA A 219 -5.74 -12.24 -15.09
N GLY A 220 -4.89 -13.19 -15.50
CA GLY A 220 -4.16 -14.05 -14.57
C GLY A 220 -2.95 -13.31 -14.04
N ASN A 221 -2.49 -13.65 -12.84
CA ASN A 221 -1.29 -13.14 -12.24
C ASN A 221 -0.35 -14.27 -11.81
N LEU A 222 0.93 -14.15 -12.14
CA LEU A 222 2.02 -14.97 -11.66
C LEU A 222 2.89 -14.10 -10.78
N ALA A 223 3.12 -14.49 -9.54
CA ALA A 223 3.92 -13.71 -8.62
C ALA A 223 4.98 -14.54 -7.92
N ILE A 224 6.15 -13.95 -7.67
CA ILE A 224 7.14 -14.52 -6.76
C ILE A 224 6.69 -14.23 -5.33
N THR A 225 6.20 -15.25 -4.62
CA THR A 225 5.69 -15.11 -3.25
C THR A 225 6.73 -15.39 -2.18
N ALA A 226 7.79 -16.17 -2.50
CA ALA A 226 8.92 -16.35 -1.61
C ALA A 226 10.23 -16.37 -2.40
N PHE A 227 11.23 -15.64 -1.90
CA PHE A 227 12.59 -15.62 -2.43
C PHE A 227 13.56 -15.54 -1.26
N THR A 228 14.18 -16.65 -0.91
CA THR A 228 15.06 -16.75 0.23
C THR A 228 16.34 -17.49 -0.14
N ALA A 229 17.43 -17.20 0.55
CA ALA A 229 18.67 -17.89 0.40
C ALA A 229 19.16 -18.41 1.74
N ARG A 230 19.62 -19.66 1.75
CA ARG A 230 20.17 -20.31 2.93
C ARG A 230 21.54 -20.92 2.62
N ARG A 231 22.56 -20.52 3.37
CA ARG A 231 23.88 -21.09 3.27
C ARG A 231 23.97 -22.42 4.01
N SER A 232 24.72 -23.34 3.43
CA SER A 232 25.03 -24.61 4.09
C SER A 232 25.94 -24.35 5.28
N MET A 233 25.58 -24.89 6.44
CA MET A 233 26.47 -24.86 7.61
C MET A 233 27.77 -25.67 7.41
N ALA A 234 27.67 -26.73 6.62
CA ALA A 234 28.83 -27.60 6.34
C ALA A 234 29.77 -26.99 5.29
N GLU A 235 29.23 -26.29 4.31
CA GLU A 235 29.97 -25.67 3.21
C GLU A 235 29.42 -24.24 2.99
N PRO A 236 29.96 -23.25 3.71
CA PRO A 236 29.42 -21.88 3.71
C PRO A 236 29.40 -21.19 2.33
N THR A 237 30.22 -21.66 1.37
CA THR A 237 30.18 -21.16 0.00
C THR A 237 28.94 -21.67 -0.76
N LYS A 238 28.39 -22.83 -0.37
CA LYS A 238 27.18 -23.38 -0.98
C LYS A 238 25.94 -22.71 -0.41
N CYS A 239 25.15 -22.16 -1.30
CA CYS A 239 23.93 -21.44 -0.99
C CYS A 239 22.74 -22.09 -1.71
N ALA A 240 21.73 -22.51 -0.95
CA ALA A 240 20.45 -22.96 -1.48
C ALA A 240 19.53 -21.74 -1.60
N VAL A 241 19.09 -21.43 -2.81
CA VAL A 241 18.21 -20.29 -3.11
C VAL A 241 16.83 -20.85 -3.43
N PHE A 242 15.89 -20.59 -2.55
CA PHE A 242 14.50 -21.02 -2.67
C PHE A 242 13.68 -19.96 -3.37
N VAL A 243 12.91 -20.38 -4.36
CA VAL A 243 11.96 -19.54 -5.09
C VAL A 243 10.60 -20.21 -5.07
N GLU A 244 9.58 -19.44 -4.74
CA GLU A 244 8.19 -19.86 -4.81
C GLU A 244 7.42 -18.92 -5.75
N VAL A 245 6.70 -19.52 -6.69
CA VAL A 245 5.84 -18.82 -7.65
C VAL A 245 4.42 -19.29 -7.48
N GLN A 246 3.51 -18.36 -7.28
CA GLN A 246 2.08 -18.63 -7.21
C GLN A 246 1.38 -18.16 -8.49
N ASN A 247 0.42 -18.96 -8.97
CA ASN A 247 -0.44 -18.61 -10.09
C ASN A 247 -1.86 -18.33 -9.60
N ARG A 248 -2.38 -17.14 -9.86
CA ARG A 248 -3.79 -16.76 -9.66
C ARG A 248 -4.51 -16.58 -11.00
N GLY A 249 -4.37 -17.54 -11.89
CA GLY A 249 -4.96 -17.53 -13.21
C GLY A 249 -5.25 -18.94 -13.69
N GLU A 250 -5.45 -19.09 -14.99
CA GLU A 250 -5.52 -20.39 -15.64
C GLU A 250 -4.16 -21.09 -15.63
N GLN A 251 -4.10 -22.37 -16.05
CA GLN A 251 -2.86 -23.11 -16.14
C GLN A 251 -1.84 -22.37 -17.02
N THR A 252 -0.66 -22.11 -16.48
CA THR A 252 0.38 -21.32 -17.13
C THR A 252 1.72 -22.06 -17.11
N LYS A 253 2.48 -21.88 -18.19
CA LYS A 253 3.84 -22.37 -18.32
C LYS A 253 4.79 -21.17 -18.43
N GLY A 254 5.95 -21.31 -17.82
CA GLY A 254 6.97 -20.27 -17.86
C GLY A 254 8.31 -20.78 -17.33
N ARG A 255 9.19 -19.85 -17.04
CA ARG A 255 10.47 -20.13 -16.38
C ARG A 255 10.80 -19.04 -15.38
N VAL A 256 11.51 -19.40 -14.33
CA VAL A 256 12.18 -18.46 -13.44
C VAL A 256 13.63 -18.39 -13.87
N ALA A 257 14.09 -17.21 -14.27
CA ALA A 257 15.49 -16.91 -14.55
C ALA A 257 16.11 -16.26 -13.30
N LEU A 258 17.23 -16.83 -12.84
CA LEU A 258 18.00 -16.25 -11.75
C LEU A 258 19.17 -15.46 -12.34
N ASN A 259 19.38 -14.27 -11.87
CA ASN A 259 20.45 -13.38 -12.29
C ASN A 259 21.40 -13.15 -11.11
N VAL A 260 22.68 -13.41 -11.31
CA VAL A 260 23.73 -13.30 -10.31
C VAL A 260 24.64 -12.13 -10.67
N ASN A 261 24.60 -11.03 -9.92
CA ASN A 261 25.37 -9.81 -10.20
C ASN A 261 25.24 -9.31 -11.65
N GLY A 262 24.03 -9.36 -12.23
CA GLY A 262 23.80 -8.92 -13.60
C GLY A 262 24.09 -9.96 -14.70
N LYS A 263 24.56 -11.16 -14.35
CA LYS A 263 24.77 -12.26 -15.31
C LYS A 263 23.63 -13.25 -15.19
N PRO A 264 22.95 -13.63 -16.28
CA PRO A 264 21.95 -14.69 -16.26
C PRO A 264 22.61 -16.02 -15.92
N ASP A 265 22.13 -16.68 -14.88
CA ASP A 265 22.58 -18.01 -14.44
C ASP A 265 21.37 -18.71 -13.82
N PRO A 266 21.43 -19.96 -13.51
CA PRO A 266 20.49 -21.00 -13.87
C PRO A 266 19.03 -20.56 -14.02
N SER A 267 18.29 -21.21 -14.89
CA SER A 267 16.85 -21.05 -15.03
C SER A 267 16.12 -22.37 -14.80
N ALA A 268 14.92 -22.30 -14.22
CA ALA A 268 14.06 -23.47 -14.03
C ALA A 268 12.70 -23.22 -14.68
N SER A 269 12.26 -24.18 -15.51
CA SER A 269 10.95 -24.12 -16.15
C SER A 269 9.87 -24.66 -15.23
N PHE A 270 8.68 -24.06 -15.30
CA PHE A 270 7.52 -24.50 -14.54
C PHE A 270 6.27 -24.69 -15.40
N SER A 271 5.35 -25.49 -14.89
CA SER A 271 3.98 -25.58 -15.36
C SER A 271 3.09 -25.59 -14.12
N ILE A 272 2.37 -24.49 -13.91
CA ILE A 272 1.55 -24.29 -12.71
C ILE A 272 0.09 -24.42 -13.08
N ALA A 273 -0.64 -25.26 -12.36
CA ALA A 273 -2.09 -25.40 -12.52
C ALA A 273 -2.82 -24.12 -12.10
N LYS A 274 -4.11 -24.02 -12.45
CA LYS A 274 -4.98 -22.95 -12.00
C LYS A 274 -4.96 -22.81 -10.48
N ASN A 275 -4.69 -21.61 -9.98
CA ASN A 275 -4.53 -21.30 -8.55
C ASN A 275 -3.47 -22.17 -7.85
N GLY A 276 -2.49 -22.65 -8.58
CA GLY A 276 -1.45 -23.54 -8.10
C GLY A 276 -0.20 -22.79 -7.62
N LEU A 277 0.70 -23.57 -7.04
CA LEU A 277 1.98 -23.15 -6.48
C LEU A 277 3.11 -23.96 -7.11
N TRP A 278 4.25 -23.33 -7.37
CA TRP A 278 5.48 -23.99 -7.79
C TRP A 278 6.64 -23.55 -6.90
N GLN A 279 7.46 -24.51 -6.51
CA GLN A 279 8.61 -24.29 -5.64
C GLN A 279 9.85 -24.89 -6.26
N HIS A 280 10.97 -24.19 -6.17
CA HIS A 280 12.26 -24.69 -6.66
C HIS A 280 13.41 -24.21 -5.79
N VAL A 281 14.46 -25.01 -5.71
CA VAL A 281 15.70 -24.70 -5.00
C VAL A 281 16.87 -24.73 -5.98
N PHE A 282 17.48 -23.58 -6.19
CA PHE A 282 18.76 -23.47 -6.90
C PHE A 282 19.90 -23.65 -5.91
N THR A 283 20.92 -24.41 -6.29
CA THR A 283 22.17 -24.54 -5.51
C THR A 283 23.28 -23.78 -6.21
N LEU A 284 23.80 -22.75 -5.54
CA LEU A 284 24.85 -21.88 -6.05
C LEU A 284 26.10 -21.95 -5.20
N ASP A 285 27.26 -21.73 -5.81
CA ASP A 285 28.53 -21.56 -5.09
C ASP A 285 28.87 -20.06 -5.04
N LEU A 286 28.70 -19.45 -3.85
CA LEU A 286 28.76 -18.02 -3.63
C LEU A 286 29.74 -17.71 -2.50
N SER A 287 31.00 -17.42 -2.82
CA SER A 287 32.02 -17.01 -1.84
C SER A 287 31.93 -15.53 -1.47
N ALA A 288 31.70 -14.65 -2.43
CA ALA A 288 31.60 -13.21 -2.24
C ALA A 288 30.15 -12.76 -1.96
N ALA A 289 29.98 -11.51 -1.54
CA ALA A 289 28.67 -10.86 -1.47
C ALA A 289 28.08 -10.72 -2.88
N VAL A 290 26.81 -11.09 -3.04
CA VAL A 290 26.15 -11.18 -4.33
C VAL A 290 24.72 -10.66 -4.25
N ARG A 291 24.32 -9.89 -5.26
CA ARG A 291 22.94 -9.56 -5.48
C ARG A 291 22.31 -10.53 -6.46
N LEU A 292 21.32 -11.27 -5.97
CA LEU A 292 20.50 -12.17 -6.76
C LEU A 292 19.22 -11.44 -7.18
N LYS A 293 18.80 -11.68 -8.43
CA LYS A 293 17.52 -11.20 -8.95
C LYS A 293 16.80 -12.38 -9.62
N ALA A 294 15.66 -12.74 -9.10
CA ALA A 294 14.76 -13.72 -9.73
C ALA A 294 13.79 -12.96 -10.64
N LYS A 295 13.50 -13.53 -11.81
CA LYS A 295 12.55 -12.98 -12.78
C LYS A 295 11.73 -14.07 -13.41
N ILE A 296 10.40 -13.88 -13.48
CA ILE A 296 9.48 -14.74 -14.22
C ILE A 296 9.48 -14.36 -15.70
N GLU A 297 9.48 -15.36 -16.57
CA GLU A 297 9.36 -15.18 -18.02
C GLU A 297 8.38 -16.21 -18.61
N PRO A 298 7.46 -15.77 -19.48
CA PRO A 298 7.18 -14.38 -19.88
C PRO A 298 6.55 -13.57 -18.76
N SER A 299 6.74 -12.24 -18.78
CA SER A 299 6.08 -11.32 -17.88
C SER A 299 4.59 -11.26 -18.18
N ASP A 300 3.77 -11.05 -17.17
CA ASP A 300 2.32 -10.95 -17.30
C ASP A 300 1.80 -9.49 -17.30
N ALA A 301 0.51 -9.30 -17.00
CA ALA A 301 -0.10 -7.97 -16.96
C ALA A 301 0.35 -7.12 -15.74
N TYR A 302 1.01 -7.73 -14.75
CA TYR A 302 1.50 -7.04 -13.56
C TYR A 302 2.99 -7.34 -13.31
N PRO A 303 3.90 -6.72 -14.08
CA PRO A 303 5.33 -7.05 -14.04
C PRO A 303 6.04 -6.71 -12.72
N PHE A 304 5.37 -6.07 -11.77
CA PHE A 304 5.96 -5.64 -10.50
C PHE A 304 6.18 -6.77 -9.50
N ASP A 305 5.42 -7.86 -9.56
CA ASP A 305 5.60 -9.05 -8.73
C ASP A 305 6.27 -10.23 -9.47
N ASP A 306 6.61 -10.02 -10.75
CA ASP A 306 7.44 -10.91 -11.55
C ASP A 306 8.91 -10.93 -11.12
N GLU A 307 9.36 -9.93 -10.35
CA GLU A 307 10.76 -9.73 -10.01
C GLU A 307 10.96 -9.64 -8.49
N ALA A 308 11.96 -10.36 -7.98
CA ALA A 308 12.39 -10.27 -6.59
C ALA A 308 13.92 -10.14 -6.51
N THR A 309 14.42 -9.40 -5.53
CA THR A 309 15.84 -9.19 -5.30
C THR A 309 16.27 -9.68 -3.92
N LEU A 310 17.48 -10.21 -3.83
CA LEU A 310 18.04 -10.75 -2.61
C LEU A 310 19.53 -10.41 -2.52
N ASP A 311 19.93 -9.72 -1.48
CA ASP A 311 21.33 -9.42 -1.20
C ASP A 311 21.90 -10.50 -0.27
N VAL A 312 22.70 -11.40 -0.82
CA VAL A 312 23.35 -12.48 -0.08
C VAL A 312 24.72 -11.97 0.38
N PRO A 313 25.00 -11.89 1.70
CA PRO A 313 26.30 -11.46 2.20
C PRO A 313 27.40 -12.46 1.79
N ALA A 314 28.67 -12.06 1.85
CA ALA A 314 29.81 -12.94 1.60
C ALA A 314 29.76 -14.17 2.53
N ALA A 315 30.35 -15.26 2.08
CA ALA A 315 30.58 -16.40 2.96
C ALA A 315 31.46 -15.96 4.14
N PRO A 316 31.14 -16.40 5.36
CA PRO A 316 31.95 -16.04 6.51
C PRO A 316 33.38 -16.56 6.32
N GLU A 317 34.35 -15.75 6.68
CA GLU A 317 35.74 -16.15 6.68
C GLU A 317 35.99 -17.21 7.75
N LYS A 318 37.01 -18.06 7.54
CA LYS A 318 37.40 -19.02 8.55
C LYS A 318 38.12 -18.33 9.69
N HIS A 319 37.74 -18.70 10.91
CA HIS A 319 38.45 -18.22 12.11
C HIS A 319 39.80 -18.96 12.20
N ARG A 320 40.86 -18.20 12.24
CA ARG A 320 42.19 -18.75 12.54
C ARG A 320 42.33 -18.83 14.07
N VAL A 321 42.45 -20.07 14.58
CA VAL A 321 42.43 -20.33 16.03
C VAL A 321 43.72 -21.00 16.44
N LYS A 322 44.35 -20.43 17.47
CA LYS A 322 45.46 -21.06 18.19
C LYS A 322 44.95 -21.60 19.52
N LEU A 323 45.00 -22.90 19.72
CA LEU A 323 44.55 -23.56 20.93
C LEU A 323 45.75 -23.83 21.88
N VAL A 324 45.65 -23.38 23.13
CA VAL A 324 46.56 -23.68 24.20
C VAL A 324 45.80 -24.44 25.27
N CYS A 325 46.02 -25.77 25.31
CA CYS A 325 45.38 -26.68 26.26
C CYS A 325 46.30 -27.76 26.70
N ASP A 326 46.00 -28.40 27.82
CA ASP A 326 46.67 -29.62 28.26
C ASP A 326 46.28 -30.79 27.33
N GLU A 327 47.07 -31.87 27.32
CA GLU A 327 46.84 -32.99 26.44
C GLU A 327 45.41 -33.57 26.55
N ARG A 328 44.69 -33.73 25.41
CA ARG A 328 43.33 -34.30 25.23
C ARG A 328 42.18 -33.38 25.69
N SER A 329 42.12 -32.18 25.19
CA SER A 329 40.96 -31.33 25.37
C SER A 329 39.80 -31.70 24.44
N CYS A 330 38.57 -31.73 24.96
CA CYS A 330 37.35 -31.86 24.14
C CYS A 330 37.16 -30.68 23.17
N LEU A 331 37.71 -29.51 23.50
CA LEU A 331 37.73 -28.34 22.62
C LEU A 331 38.41 -28.61 21.30
N GLN A 332 39.54 -29.33 21.32
CA GLN A 332 40.25 -29.67 20.07
C GLN A 332 39.39 -30.44 19.08
N GLU A 333 38.62 -31.39 19.55
CA GLU A 333 37.72 -32.18 18.70
C GLU A 333 36.53 -31.33 18.20
N ILE A 334 35.97 -30.48 19.05
CA ILE A 334 34.89 -29.56 18.67
C ILE A 334 35.35 -28.53 17.63
N LEU A 335 36.56 -27.99 17.82
CA LEU A 335 37.13 -27.01 16.89
C LEU A 335 37.49 -27.67 15.54
N LYS A 336 38.04 -28.92 15.55
CA LYS A 336 38.29 -29.69 14.32
C LYS A 336 37.00 -30.04 13.57
N ALA A 337 35.90 -30.29 14.29
CA ALA A 337 34.60 -30.57 13.70
C ALA A 337 33.97 -29.33 13.08
N ASN A 338 34.33 -28.14 13.53
CA ASN A 338 33.83 -26.88 13.01
C ASN A 338 34.60 -26.47 11.74
N ARG A 339 33.98 -26.60 10.58
CA ARG A 339 34.60 -26.27 9.28
C ARG A 339 34.90 -24.77 9.08
N ARG A 340 34.37 -23.92 9.93
CA ARG A 340 34.70 -22.49 9.97
C ARG A 340 35.95 -22.16 10.77
N VAL A 341 36.59 -23.18 11.40
CA VAL A 341 37.81 -23.01 12.20
C VAL A 341 38.97 -23.62 11.44
N GLU A 342 40.05 -22.88 11.39
CA GLU A 342 41.36 -23.31 10.93
C GLU A 342 42.29 -23.30 12.15
N LEU A 343 42.61 -24.51 12.66
CA LEU A 343 43.56 -24.66 13.76
C LEU A 343 44.97 -24.41 13.25
N ILE A 344 45.71 -23.55 13.92
CA ILE A 344 47.11 -23.29 13.65
C ILE A 344 47.92 -24.19 14.59
N ASP A 345 48.47 -25.27 14.03
CA ASP A 345 49.39 -26.14 14.74
C ASP A 345 50.78 -25.47 14.79
N ASP A 346 51.12 -24.86 15.91
CA ASP A 346 52.48 -24.42 16.17
C ASP A 346 53.25 -25.59 16.82
N GLN A 347 53.89 -26.44 16.01
CA GLN A 347 54.84 -27.42 16.54
C GLN A 347 56.14 -26.75 16.98
N THR A 348 56.04 -25.76 17.87
CA THR A 348 57.16 -25.16 18.50
C THR A 348 56.96 -25.17 20.01
N GLU A 349 57.59 -26.21 20.61
CA GLU A 349 58.01 -26.31 22.01
C GLU A 349 56.96 -26.05 23.12
N VAL A 350 56.36 -27.17 23.58
CA VAL A 350 55.90 -27.26 24.97
C VAL A 350 57.17 -27.26 25.86
N GLY A 351 57.59 -26.07 26.26
CA GLY A 351 58.72 -25.93 27.18
C GLY A 351 59.15 -24.49 27.31
N ALA A 352 58.66 -23.86 28.36
CA ALA A 352 58.98 -22.50 28.83
C ALA A 352 57.99 -21.42 28.35
N ALA A 353 57.42 -20.74 29.33
CA ALA A 353 56.75 -19.45 29.13
C ALA A 353 57.65 -18.56 28.25
N PRO A 354 57.11 -17.93 27.20
CA PRO A 354 57.93 -17.03 26.41
C PRO A 354 58.41 -15.88 27.33
N GLU A 355 59.69 -15.92 27.69
CA GLU A 355 60.39 -14.73 28.18
C GLU A 355 60.31 -13.69 27.09
N VAL A 356 59.58 -12.63 27.37
CA VAL A 356 59.52 -11.43 26.53
C VAL A 356 60.85 -10.71 26.68
N SER A 357 61.88 -11.22 25.99
CA SER A 357 63.16 -10.52 25.78
C SER A 357 63.42 -10.45 24.29
N GLY A 358 62.89 -9.45 23.69
CA GLY A 358 63.13 -9.12 22.29
C GLY A 358 62.62 -7.74 22.01
N THR A 359 63.47 -6.73 22.18
CA THR A 359 63.26 -5.37 21.74
C THR A 359 62.95 -5.35 20.23
N LEU A 360 61.68 -5.34 19.89
CA LEU A 360 61.25 -5.00 18.54
C LEU A 360 61.47 -3.50 18.33
N ARG A 361 62.50 -3.15 17.55
CA ARG A 361 62.67 -1.84 16.94
C ARG A 361 61.44 -1.49 16.14
N VAL A 362 60.72 -0.48 16.60
CA VAL A 362 59.65 0.18 15.86
C VAL A 362 60.30 1.05 14.78
N PRO A 363 59.98 0.89 13.49
CA PRO A 363 60.27 1.92 12.51
C PRO A 363 59.33 3.09 12.79
N SER A 364 59.92 4.24 13.09
CA SER A 364 59.19 5.51 13.14
C SER A 364 58.78 5.90 11.73
N GLY A 365 57.46 5.88 11.45
CA GLY A 365 56.94 6.44 10.22
C GLY A 365 55.51 5.96 9.96
N GLU A 366 54.61 6.90 10.04
CA GLU A 366 53.25 6.94 9.46
C GLU A 366 52.11 6.22 10.20
N SER A 367 51.04 6.96 10.39
CA SER A 367 49.75 6.67 10.98
C SER A 367 49.12 5.38 10.37
N GLY A 368 49.46 4.25 10.92
CA GLY A 368 48.86 2.96 10.60
C GLY A 368 47.92 2.54 11.72
N THR A 369 46.68 2.31 11.41
CA THR A 369 45.74 1.52 12.19
C THR A 369 46.43 0.29 12.76
N ARG A 370 46.56 0.18 14.11
CA ARG A 370 47.05 -1.01 14.79
C ARG A 370 46.26 -2.22 14.32
N SER A 371 46.81 -3.08 13.48
CA SER A 371 46.23 -4.37 13.14
C SER A 371 46.20 -5.23 14.40
N VAL A 372 44.98 -5.50 14.89
CA VAL A 372 44.73 -6.56 15.88
C VAL A 372 45.12 -7.88 15.22
N PRO A 373 45.85 -8.78 15.88
CA PRO A 373 46.20 -10.07 15.26
C PRO A 373 44.94 -10.82 14.86
N ASP A 374 44.89 -11.27 13.60
CA ASP A 374 43.74 -11.97 12.99
C ASP A 374 43.51 -13.42 13.52
N THR A 375 44.18 -13.78 14.62
CA THR A 375 44.17 -15.12 15.20
C THR A 375 43.53 -15.08 16.59
N VAL A 376 42.47 -15.87 16.78
CA VAL A 376 41.82 -16.02 18.09
C VAL A 376 42.62 -17.01 18.92
N LEU A 377 43.01 -16.57 20.11
CA LEU A 377 43.69 -17.44 21.08
C LEU A 377 42.64 -18.09 21.99
N ILE A 378 42.62 -19.41 22.03
CA ILE A 378 41.79 -20.16 22.98
C ILE A 378 42.69 -20.75 24.04
N ILE A 379 42.44 -20.49 25.32
CA ILE A 379 43.17 -20.97 26.46
C ILE A 379 42.27 -21.85 27.33
N GLU A 380 42.70 -23.04 27.64
CA GLU A 380 42.05 -23.92 28.62
C GLU A 380 43.02 -24.20 29.76
N GLY A 381 42.65 -23.74 30.97
CA GLY A 381 43.45 -23.94 32.18
C GLY A 381 44.39 -22.81 32.52
N LYS A 382 45.70 -22.97 32.37
CA LYS A 382 46.71 -22.00 32.80
C LYS A 382 46.61 -20.67 32.06
N THR A 383 46.05 -19.65 32.73
CA THR A 383 45.95 -18.29 32.23
C THR A 383 47.28 -17.54 32.49
N PRO A 384 47.86 -16.81 31.55
CA PRO A 384 49.04 -15.96 31.78
C PRO A 384 48.68 -14.77 32.68
N GLU A 385 49.60 -14.33 33.51
CA GLU A 385 49.43 -13.17 34.41
C GLU A 385 48.96 -11.92 33.65
N LYS A 386 49.46 -11.75 32.42
CA LYS A 386 49.07 -10.66 31.53
C LYS A 386 48.54 -11.22 30.22
N LEU A 387 47.29 -10.91 29.89
CA LEU A 387 46.68 -11.39 28.66
C LEU A 387 47.30 -10.74 27.42
N PRO A 388 47.56 -11.50 26.37
CA PRO A 388 48.07 -10.98 25.11
C PRO A 388 47.08 -10.00 24.46
N ALA A 389 47.59 -9.16 23.56
CA ALA A 389 46.73 -8.36 22.68
C ALA A 389 46.04 -9.24 21.64
N GLY A 390 44.81 -8.90 21.33
CA GLY A 390 43.99 -9.64 20.36
C GLY A 390 42.76 -10.31 20.97
N PRO A 391 42.01 -11.10 20.16
CA PRO A 391 40.83 -11.82 20.62
C PRO A 391 41.23 -13.07 21.42
N VAL A 392 40.64 -13.25 22.60
CA VAL A 392 40.95 -14.38 23.50
C VAL A 392 39.67 -15.03 24.04
N LEU A 393 39.59 -16.35 24.00
CA LEU A 393 38.58 -17.16 24.67
C LEU A 393 39.21 -18.00 25.75
N ILE A 394 38.70 -17.97 26.97
CA ILE A 394 39.31 -18.64 28.12
C ILE A 394 38.30 -19.52 28.83
N PHE A 395 38.71 -20.78 29.07
CA PHE A 395 37.99 -21.71 29.95
C PHE A 395 38.89 -22.08 31.15
N SER A 396 38.28 -22.31 32.32
CA SER A 396 39.02 -22.59 33.56
C SER A 396 40.05 -21.51 33.91
N PRO A 397 39.65 -20.24 34.02
CA PRO A 397 40.60 -19.14 34.14
C PRO A 397 41.40 -19.18 35.45
N GLY A 398 42.70 -18.92 35.39
CA GLY A 398 43.52 -18.50 36.51
C GLY A 398 43.44 -17.00 36.73
N ALA A 399 44.08 -16.47 37.78
CA ALA A 399 44.17 -15.02 38.02
C ALA A 399 45.02 -14.34 36.93
N CYS A 400 44.60 -13.13 36.50
CA CYS A 400 45.32 -12.32 35.51
C CYS A 400 45.13 -10.80 35.76
N ASP A 401 45.59 -9.98 34.83
CA ASP A 401 45.47 -8.54 34.87
C ASP A 401 44.02 -8.00 34.78
N LEU A 402 43.04 -8.82 34.40
CA LEU A 402 41.62 -8.43 34.25
C LEU A 402 40.73 -8.96 35.37
N TRP A 403 41.10 -10.03 36.05
CA TRP A 403 40.30 -10.61 37.14
C TRP A 403 41.15 -11.38 38.16
N GLU A 404 40.62 -11.46 39.38
CA GLU A 404 41.08 -12.36 40.44
C GLU A 404 40.15 -13.55 40.56
N VAL A 405 40.69 -14.70 40.91
CA VAL A 405 39.92 -15.91 41.16
C VAL A 405 39.44 -15.95 42.60
N GLY A 406 38.13 -15.84 42.79
CA GLY A 406 37.49 -15.84 44.10
C GLY A 406 37.14 -17.24 44.62
N GLU A 407 36.08 -17.28 45.45
CA GLU A 407 35.61 -18.51 46.09
C GLU A 407 34.92 -19.44 45.10
N ALA A 408 34.86 -20.72 45.43
CA ALA A 408 34.09 -21.71 44.65
C ALA A 408 32.60 -21.38 44.69
N ILE A 409 31.93 -21.50 43.57
CA ILE A 409 30.50 -21.27 43.48
C ILE A 409 29.78 -22.49 44.04
N ALA A 410 28.83 -22.22 44.96
CA ALA A 410 28.00 -23.24 45.56
C ALA A 410 27.01 -23.77 44.59
N ASP A 411 26.77 -24.67 43.99
CA ASP A 411 25.83 -25.10 42.96
C ASP A 411 26.10 -24.46 41.56
N PRO A 412 27.19 -24.87 40.92
CA PRO A 412 27.61 -24.33 39.64
C PRO A 412 26.73 -24.78 38.44
N LEU A 413 25.45 -24.97 38.65
CA LEU A 413 24.48 -25.28 37.59
C LEU A 413 24.21 -24.01 36.78
N LEU A 414 24.38 -24.10 35.47
CA LEU A 414 24.08 -22.99 34.58
C LEU A 414 22.56 -22.78 34.49
N THR A 415 22.08 -21.65 34.99
CA THR A 415 20.65 -21.35 35.11
C THR A 415 20.14 -20.41 34.02
N VAL A 416 20.95 -19.46 33.61
CA VAL A 416 20.56 -18.41 32.64
C VAL A 416 21.70 -18.09 31.68
N ALA A 417 21.37 -17.91 30.41
CA ALA A 417 22.22 -17.27 29.41
C ALA A 417 21.59 -15.93 29.03
N ASP A 418 22.40 -14.87 28.93
CA ASP A 418 21.89 -13.55 28.51
C ASP A 418 21.47 -13.58 27.02
N VAL A 419 20.17 -13.62 26.79
CA VAL A 419 19.57 -13.68 25.43
C VAL A 419 19.88 -12.41 24.61
N SER A 420 20.17 -11.28 25.27
CA SER A 420 20.50 -10.02 24.60
C SER A 420 21.95 -9.97 24.07
N SER A 421 22.80 -10.88 24.51
CA SER A 421 24.19 -10.96 24.06
C SER A 421 24.30 -11.70 22.73
N PRO A 422 25.03 -11.21 21.72
CA PRO A 422 25.25 -11.92 20.47
C PRO A 422 25.98 -13.27 20.68
N ILE A 423 26.70 -13.44 21.78
CA ILE A 423 27.44 -14.68 22.11
C ILE A 423 26.48 -15.80 22.56
N THR A 424 25.39 -15.45 23.23
CA THR A 424 24.46 -16.41 23.84
C THR A 424 23.06 -16.37 23.24
N ALA A 425 22.85 -15.62 22.17
CA ALA A 425 21.57 -15.53 21.47
C ALA A 425 21.13 -16.89 20.94
N GLY A 426 19.99 -17.40 21.42
CA GLY A 426 19.46 -18.71 21.03
C GLY A 426 20.20 -19.92 21.63
N VAL A 427 21.26 -19.72 22.42
CA VAL A 427 21.95 -20.79 23.14
C VAL A 427 21.13 -21.19 24.36
N ARG A 428 20.75 -22.47 24.43
CA ARG A 428 19.99 -23.02 25.57
C ARG A 428 20.70 -24.25 26.10
N PHE A 429 21.15 -24.16 27.34
CA PHE A 429 21.70 -25.30 28.08
C PHE A 429 20.60 -25.94 28.92
N PHE A 430 20.64 -27.26 29.04
CA PHE A 430 19.74 -28.02 29.89
C PHE A 430 20.57 -28.74 30.96
N ASP A 431 20.38 -28.35 32.21
CA ASP A 431 21.09 -28.92 33.35
C ASP A 431 22.62 -28.97 33.16
N ALA A 432 23.18 -27.90 32.58
CA ALA A 432 24.65 -27.82 32.41
C ALA A 432 25.29 -27.51 33.76
N TYR A 433 26.14 -28.46 34.17
CA TYR A 433 26.87 -28.38 35.46
C TYR A 433 28.35 -28.15 35.24
N LEU A 434 28.93 -27.16 35.89
CA LEU A 434 30.34 -26.78 35.80
C LEU A 434 30.99 -26.91 37.19
N PRO A 435 31.36 -28.15 37.63
CA PRO A 435 32.10 -28.32 38.87
C PRO A 435 33.39 -27.54 38.81
N GLU A 436 33.94 -27.18 39.96
CA GLU A 436 35.15 -26.33 40.09
C GLU A 436 35.02 -24.91 39.56
N ALA A 437 33.78 -24.44 39.19
CA ALA A 437 33.59 -23.05 38.85
C ALA A 437 33.88 -22.15 40.04
N ARG A 438 34.59 -21.06 39.78
CA ARG A 438 34.94 -20.05 40.77
C ARG A 438 34.44 -18.68 40.38
N GLN A 439 34.04 -17.91 41.34
CA GLN A 439 33.65 -16.52 41.10
C GLN A 439 34.84 -15.72 40.59
N LEU A 440 34.62 -14.96 39.51
CA LEU A 440 35.62 -14.04 39.00
C LEU A 440 35.32 -12.64 39.55
N ARG A 441 36.31 -12.01 40.20
CA ARG A 441 36.25 -10.62 40.61
C ARG A 441 37.01 -9.81 39.58
N LEU A 442 36.28 -9.03 38.81
CA LEU A 442 36.87 -8.21 37.77
C LEU A 442 37.67 -7.07 38.39
N VAL A 443 38.82 -6.77 37.81
CA VAL A 443 39.72 -5.65 38.20
C VAL A 443 39.40 -4.49 37.29
N GLU A 444 39.11 -3.33 37.86
CA GLU A 444 38.84 -2.11 37.08
C GLU A 444 40.01 -1.81 36.15
N SER A 445 39.77 -1.92 34.85
CA SER A 445 40.77 -1.62 33.83
C SER A 445 40.30 -0.42 32.98
N PRO A 446 41.14 0.63 32.84
CA PRO A 446 40.74 1.83 32.07
C PRO A 446 40.38 1.49 30.63
N GLY A 447 39.14 1.83 30.23
CA GLY A 447 38.64 1.63 28.88
C GLY A 447 38.17 0.20 28.58
N ALA A 448 38.02 -0.68 29.57
CA ALA A 448 37.36 -1.96 29.44
C ALA A 448 35.86 -1.83 29.70
N THR A 449 35.03 -2.52 28.88
CA THR A 449 33.59 -2.68 29.12
C THR A 449 33.31 -4.14 29.34
N GLU A 450 32.64 -4.46 30.44
CA GLU A 450 32.42 -5.82 30.91
C GLU A 450 30.93 -6.13 30.91
N LYS A 451 30.55 -7.31 30.36
CA LYS A 451 29.18 -7.77 30.34
C LYS A 451 29.12 -9.23 30.76
N PRO A 452 28.36 -9.58 31.82
CA PRO A 452 28.14 -10.99 32.17
C PRO A 452 27.23 -11.64 31.11
N ILE A 453 27.58 -12.87 30.72
CA ILE A 453 26.88 -13.61 29.65
C ILE A 453 26.29 -14.94 30.11
N LEU A 454 26.84 -15.58 31.14
CA LEU A 454 26.38 -16.84 31.71
C LEU A 454 26.27 -16.73 33.24
N TRP A 455 25.26 -17.41 33.82
CA TRP A 455 24.92 -17.28 35.24
C TRP A 455 24.63 -18.64 35.90
N ALA A 456 25.03 -18.78 37.17
CA ALA A 456 24.56 -19.82 38.07
C ALA A 456 23.84 -19.15 39.25
N GLY A 457 22.52 -19.17 39.24
CA GLY A 457 21.72 -18.39 40.18
C GLY A 457 22.04 -16.89 40.11
N ALA A 458 22.58 -16.30 41.14
CA ALA A 458 23.00 -14.90 41.18
C ALA A 458 24.51 -14.69 40.84
N ALA A 459 25.26 -15.76 40.70
CA ALA A 459 26.70 -15.69 40.41
C ALA A 459 26.98 -15.74 38.90
N PRO A 460 27.64 -14.76 38.31
CA PRO A 460 28.03 -14.81 36.92
C PRO A 460 29.16 -15.82 36.70
N LEU A 461 28.95 -16.72 35.73
CA LEU A 461 29.87 -17.78 35.31
C LEU A 461 30.74 -17.40 34.10
N GLY A 462 30.32 -16.41 33.36
CA GLY A 462 31.04 -15.98 32.16
C GLY A 462 30.86 -14.52 31.86
N TYR A 463 31.90 -13.92 31.27
CA TYR A 463 31.93 -12.53 30.88
C TYR A 463 32.40 -12.33 29.45
N ALA A 464 31.84 -11.33 28.78
CA ALA A 464 32.38 -10.75 27.57
C ALA A 464 33.00 -9.40 27.92
N ILE A 465 34.26 -9.21 27.58
CA ILE A 465 35.06 -8.01 27.96
C ILE A 465 35.58 -7.37 26.67
N GLU A 466 35.21 -6.13 26.43
CA GLU A 466 35.83 -5.33 25.37
C GLU A 466 36.91 -4.45 25.95
N ARG A 467 38.12 -4.51 25.41
CA ARG A 467 39.29 -3.71 25.82
C ARG A 467 39.98 -3.11 24.60
N PRO A 468 40.78 -2.03 24.76
CA PRO A 468 41.52 -1.43 23.65
C PRO A 468 42.46 -2.40 22.91
N GLN A 469 42.98 -3.40 23.63
CA GLN A 469 43.89 -4.41 23.09
C GLN A 469 43.18 -5.57 22.36
N GLY A 470 41.84 -5.72 22.45
CA GLY A 470 41.08 -6.79 21.87
C GLY A 470 39.94 -7.27 22.75
N ARG A 471 39.10 -8.16 22.21
CA ARG A 471 37.95 -8.74 22.92
C ARG A 471 38.35 -10.00 23.69
N VAL A 472 37.74 -10.21 24.84
CA VAL A 472 37.97 -11.41 25.67
C VAL A 472 36.62 -12.00 26.06
N VAL A 473 36.50 -13.32 25.91
CA VAL A 473 35.40 -14.10 26.50
C VAL A 473 36.01 -15.05 27.51
N VAL A 474 35.50 -15.00 28.74
CA VAL A 474 35.95 -15.89 29.82
C VAL A 474 34.78 -16.65 30.40
N ILE A 475 34.96 -17.97 30.61
CA ILE A 475 33.99 -18.87 31.21
C ILE A 475 34.63 -19.59 32.38
N ALA A 476 34.08 -19.36 33.56
CA ALA A 476 34.61 -19.89 34.83
C ALA A 476 34.09 -21.35 35.03
N GLY A 477 34.84 -22.30 34.57
CA GLY A 477 34.51 -23.70 34.78
C GLY A 477 35.46 -24.63 34.00
N ASN A 478 35.68 -25.82 34.55
CA ASN A 478 36.53 -26.80 33.92
C ASN A 478 35.69 -27.67 32.95
N LEU A 479 36.03 -27.63 31.67
CA LEU A 479 35.27 -28.37 30.64
C LEU A 479 35.47 -29.89 30.76
N ALA A 480 36.62 -30.37 31.25
CA ALA A 480 36.90 -31.78 31.37
C ALA A 480 36.02 -32.48 32.44
N THR A 481 35.62 -31.75 33.48
CA THR A 481 34.78 -32.25 34.57
C THR A 481 33.30 -31.87 34.41
N SER A 482 32.99 -31.02 33.45
CA SER A 482 31.61 -30.54 33.20
C SER A 482 30.85 -31.38 32.15
N ASN A 483 29.52 -31.31 32.18
CA ASN A 483 28.70 -31.86 31.12
C ASN A 483 28.36 -30.83 30.03
N MET A 484 28.83 -29.59 30.17
CA MET A 484 28.52 -28.48 29.24
C MET A 484 29.03 -28.79 27.83
N ALA A 485 30.24 -29.34 27.71
CA ALA A 485 30.84 -29.67 26.43
C ALA A 485 30.09 -30.76 25.66
N LEU A 486 29.28 -31.57 26.36
CA LEU A 486 28.48 -32.66 25.77
C LEU A 486 27.13 -32.18 25.21
N GLN A 487 26.77 -30.96 25.46
CA GLN A 487 25.49 -30.42 25.01
C GLN A 487 25.58 -29.81 23.62
N ALA A 488 24.53 -29.99 22.81
CA ALA A 488 24.43 -29.42 21.45
C ALA A 488 24.56 -27.90 21.39
N ALA A 489 24.23 -27.19 22.49
CA ALA A 489 24.36 -25.75 22.64
C ALA A 489 25.81 -25.26 22.73
N PHE A 490 26.75 -26.15 23.14
CA PHE A 490 28.14 -25.76 23.35
C PHE A 490 28.89 -25.42 22.05
N PRO A 491 28.82 -26.21 20.98
CA PRO A 491 29.38 -25.82 19.69
C PRO A 491 28.81 -24.53 19.13
N GLN A 492 27.52 -24.23 19.41
CA GLN A 492 26.89 -22.99 19.02
C GLN A 492 27.45 -21.81 19.81
N LEU A 493 27.63 -21.96 21.13
CA LEU A 493 28.27 -20.96 21.98
C LEU A 493 29.68 -20.63 21.47
N ILE A 494 30.49 -21.65 21.16
CA ILE A 494 31.85 -21.48 20.64
C ILE A 494 31.83 -20.72 19.31
N ALA A 495 30.96 -21.10 18.38
CA ALA A 495 30.85 -20.43 17.08
C ALA A 495 30.47 -18.96 17.22
N GLN A 496 29.50 -18.64 18.06
CA GLN A 496 29.07 -17.26 18.32
C GLN A 496 30.12 -16.44 19.08
N ALA A 497 30.85 -17.08 20.01
CA ALA A 497 31.96 -16.44 20.70
C ALA A 497 33.10 -16.09 19.74
N LEU A 498 33.45 -16.98 18.80
CA LEU A 498 34.43 -16.72 17.76
C LEU A 498 34.00 -15.60 16.82
N ASP A 499 32.73 -15.60 16.35
CA ASP A 499 32.18 -14.52 15.54
C ASP A 499 32.29 -13.16 16.26
N TRP A 500 31.94 -13.12 17.55
CA TRP A 500 32.05 -11.90 18.33
C TRP A 500 33.48 -11.45 18.55
N LEU A 501 34.38 -12.39 18.84
CA LEU A 501 35.83 -12.09 19.08
C LEU A 501 36.48 -11.53 17.81
N ASP A 502 36.21 -12.11 16.64
CA ASP A 502 36.73 -11.65 15.35
C ASP A 502 35.98 -10.44 14.76
N ARG A 503 35.01 -9.89 15.51
CA ARG A 503 34.18 -8.78 15.02
C ARG A 503 33.43 -9.07 13.73
N GLN A 504 33.21 -10.35 13.42
CA GLN A 504 32.37 -10.72 12.31
C GLN A 504 30.90 -10.39 12.65
N PRO A 505 30.10 -9.92 11.69
CA PRO A 505 28.68 -9.73 11.93
C PRO A 505 28.05 -11.08 12.31
N PRO A 506 27.03 -11.10 13.18
CA PRO A 506 26.34 -12.33 13.53
C PRO A 506 25.87 -13.01 12.25
N TRP A 507 26.30 -14.25 12.03
CA TRP A 507 26.03 -14.96 10.80
C TRP A 507 24.61 -15.51 10.85
N THR A 508 23.75 -14.91 10.03
CA THR A 508 22.42 -15.48 9.73
C THR A 508 22.57 -16.38 8.52
N ASN A 509 22.27 -17.65 8.69
CA ASN A 509 22.34 -18.63 7.59
C ASN A 509 21.19 -18.48 6.59
N GLU A 510 20.21 -17.64 6.89
CA GLU A 510 19.03 -17.38 6.08
C GLU A 510 18.86 -15.88 5.79
N VAL A 511 18.64 -15.56 4.53
CA VAL A 511 18.39 -14.19 4.07
C VAL A 511 17.08 -14.19 3.29
N VAL A 512 16.21 -13.27 3.62
CA VAL A 512 14.91 -13.09 2.95
C VAL A 512 15.02 -12.00 1.90
N GLY A 513 14.48 -12.26 0.72
CA GLY A 513 14.50 -11.34 -0.41
C GLY A 513 13.61 -10.13 -0.21
N ARG A 514 13.94 -9.07 -0.93
CA ARG A 514 13.08 -7.90 -1.07
C ARG A 514 12.26 -8.05 -2.34
N TYR A 515 10.97 -7.89 -2.22
CA TYR A 515 10.02 -7.92 -3.31
C TYR A 515 9.84 -6.50 -3.85
N SER A 516 9.65 -6.36 -5.15
CA SER A 516 9.37 -5.05 -5.76
C SER A 516 7.93 -4.60 -5.51
N ALA A 517 7.01 -5.53 -5.25
CA ALA A 517 5.65 -5.26 -4.79
C ALA A 517 5.53 -5.45 -3.28
N SER A 518 4.49 -4.90 -2.67
CA SER A 518 4.25 -4.85 -1.23
C SER A 518 4.21 -6.23 -0.57
N GLY A 519 5.35 -6.76 -0.13
CA GLY A 519 5.52 -7.88 0.81
C GLY A 519 5.13 -9.29 0.32
N PRO A 520 5.63 -10.34 0.98
CA PRO A 520 5.40 -11.73 0.57
C PRO A 520 3.96 -12.21 0.75
N ASP A 521 3.17 -11.56 1.61
CA ASP A 521 1.83 -12.00 1.98
C ASP A 521 0.72 -11.39 1.11
N THR A 522 1.04 -10.45 0.21
CA THR A 522 0.05 -9.70 -0.58
C THR A 522 0.22 -9.96 -2.07
N MET A 523 -0.06 -11.17 -2.50
CA MET A 523 -0.23 -11.43 -3.92
C MET A 523 -1.47 -10.71 -4.42
N ILE A 524 -1.30 -9.83 -5.41
CA ILE A 524 -2.38 -9.06 -5.99
C ILE A 524 -3.27 -9.96 -6.83
N ASP A 525 -4.57 -9.97 -6.54
CA ASP A 525 -5.56 -10.68 -7.34
C ASP A 525 -6.06 -9.76 -8.47
N LEU A 526 -5.64 -10.03 -9.69
CA LEU A 526 -6.07 -9.27 -10.86
C LEU A 526 -7.37 -9.78 -11.48
N ARG A 527 -7.97 -10.83 -10.92
CA ARG A 527 -9.22 -11.38 -11.45
C ARG A 527 -10.38 -10.45 -11.13
N VAL A 528 -10.81 -9.74 -12.12
CA VAL A 528 -12.01 -8.90 -12.01
C VAL A 528 -13.24 -9.82 -11.92
N PRO A 529 -14.06 -9.75 -10.85
CA PRO A 529 -15.22 -10.59 -10.68
C PRO A 529 -16.23 -10.40 -11.82
N ARG A 530 -16.65 -11.48 -12.47
CA ARG A 530 -17.62 -11.42 -13.59
C ARG A 530 -19.04 -11.12 -13.15
N ASP A 531 -19.37 -11.43 -11.93
CA ASP A 531 -20.70 -11.30 -11.32
C ASP A 531 -20.97 -9.88 -10.78
N ILE A 532 -19.96 -9.03 -10.71
CA ILE A 532 -20.11 -7.61 -10.37
C ILE A 532 -20.15 -6.81 -11.67
N GLY A 533 -21.38 -6.50 -12.13
CA GLY A 533 -21.59 -5.62 -13.29
C GLY A 533 -21.18 -4.18 -12.97
N SER A 534 -20.53 -3.51 -13.92
CA SER A 534 -20.43 -2.05 -13.85
C SER A 534 -21.82 -1.46 -14.07
N ASN A 535 -22.23 -0.52 -13.22
CA ASN A 535 -23.46 0.23 -13.47
C ASN A 535 -23.22 1.17 -14.65
N ALA A 536 -23.60 0.76 -15.86
CA ALA A 536 -23.57 1.64 -17.04
C ALA A 536 -24.32 2.97 -16.78
N SER A 537 -25.28 2.96 -15.83
CA SER A 537 -25.96 4.17 -15.34
C SER A 537 -25.03 5.15 -14.62
N ALA A 538 -23.82 4.70 -14.15
CA ALA A 538 -22.84 5.58 -13.53
C ALA A 538 -22.29 6.63 -14.53
N LEU A 539 -22.21 6.25 -15.81
CA LEU A 539 -21.79 7.15 -16.89
C LEU A 539 -22.93 8.06 -17.38
N VAL A 540 -24.18 7.73 -17.06
CA VAL A 540 -25.32 8.53 -17.49
C VAL A 540 -25.76 9.42 -16.35
N LEU A 541 -25.51 10.73 -16.47
CA LEU A 541 -26.06 11.69 -15.54
C LEU A 541 -27.60 11.65 -15.62
N PRO A 542 -28.32 11.44 -14.48
CA PRO A 542 -29.78 11.32 -14.51
C PRO A 542 -30.42 12.57 -15.08
N LYS A 543 -31.45 12.36 -15.91
CA LYS A 543 -32.22 13.45 -16.53
C LYS A 543 -32.77 14.41 -15.47
N PRO A 544 -32.77 15.70 -15.78
CA PRO A 544 -33.29 16.70 -14.86
C PRO A 544 -34.78 16.50 -14.55
N TRP A 545 -35.20 17.07 -13.46
CA TRP A 545 -36.49 17.02 -12.76
C TRP A 545 -37.76 17.12 -13.60
N PRO A 546 -38.97 16.83 -12.99
CA PRO A 546 -40.21 16.78 -13.72
C PRO A 546 -40.40 18.05 -14.53
N PRO A 547 -40.85 17.91 -15.76
CA PRO A 547 -40.86 19.00 -16.71
C PRO A 547 -41.75 20.15 -16.22
N LEU A 548 -41.15 21.33 -16.00
CA LEU A 548 -41.84 22.54 -15.60
C LEU A 548 -42.95 22.97 -16.60
N TRP A 549 -43.07 22.27 -17.74
CA TRP A 549 -44.12 22.55 -18.74
C TRP A 549 -45.53 22.37 -18.20
N ILE A 550 -45.74 21.59 -17.14
CA ILE A 550 -47.05 21.39 -16.52
C ILE A 550 -47.65 22.70 -16.01
N VAL A 551 -46.83 23.58 -15.44
CA VAL A 551 -47.32 24.83 -14.88
C VAL A 551 -47.88 25.80 -15.97
N PRO A 552 -47.12 26.13 -17.03
CA PRO A 552 -47.67 26.95 -18.10
C PRO A 552 -48.78 26.26 -18.87
N ALA A 553 -48.78 24.93 -19.02
CA ALA A 553 -49.86 24.20 -19.64
C ALA A 553 -51.17 24.25 -18.83
N ALA A 554 -51.10 24.10 -17.50
CA ALA A 554 -52.24 24.22 -16.61
C ALA A 554 -52.83 25.66 -16.62
N LEU A 555 -51.95 26.67 -16.58
CA LEU A 555 -52.37 28.09 -16.69
C LEU A 555 -53.03 28.38 -18.03
N ALA A 556 -52.52 27.88 -19.14
CA ALA A 556 -53.14 28.02 -20.45
C ALA A 556 -54.53 27.37 -20.50
N ALA A 557 -54.69 26.16 -19.92
CA ALA A 557 -56.00 25.47 -19.85
C ALA A 557 -57.02 26.28 -19.01
N VAL A 558 -56.58 26.83 -17.87
CA VAL A 558 -57.46 27.69 -17.04
C VAL A 558 -57.89 28.95 -17.79
N LEU A 559 -56.98 29.60 -18.52
CA LEU A 559 -57.29 30.75 -19.33
C LEU A 559 -58.25 30.43 -20.50
N LEU A 560 -58.10 29.28 -21.14
CA LEU A 560 -59.04 28.81 -22.15
C LEU A 560 -60.45 28.62 -21.57
N ILE A 561 -60.58 28.03 -20.39
CA ILE A 561 -61.87 27.90 -19.71
C ILE A 561 -62.46 29.28 -19.37
N ILE A 562 -61.67 30.20 -18.90
CA ILE A 562 -62.10 31.58 -18.60
C ILE A 562 -62.58 32.26 -19.88
N GLU A 563 -61.83 32.16 -20.97
CA GLU A 563 -62.20 32.75 -22.26
C GLU A 563 -63.47 32.12 -22.81
N TRP A 564 -63.60 30.78 -22.73
CA TRP A 564 -64.83 30.11 -23.08
C TRP A 564 -66.04 30.57 -22.25
N CYS A 565 -65.91 30.74 -20.96
CA CYS A 565 -66.96 31.29 -20.09
C CYS A 565 -67.32 32.73 -20.45
N LEU A 566 -66.32 33.57 -20.75
CA LEU A 566 -66.51 34.95 -21.18
C LEU A 566 -67.20 34.97 -22.55
N TYR A 567 -66.84 34.07 -23.46
CA TYR A 567 -67.52 33.93 -24.76
C TYR A 567 -68.97 33.50 -24.59
N GLN A 568 -69.27 32.49 -23.77
CA GLN A 568 -70.63 32.02 -23.48
C GLN A 568 -71.51 33.14 -22.88
N ARG A 569 -70.91 34.00 -22.06
CA ARG A 569 -71.63 35.17 -21.49
C ARG A 569 -71.70 36.37 -22.44
N ARG A 570 -71.34 36.21 -23.72
CA ARG A 570 -71.26 37.25 -24.75
C ARG A 570 -70.42 38.45 -24.34
N TRP A 571 -69.40 38.26 -23.50
CA TRP A 571 -68.52 39.32 -23.07
C TRP A 571 -67.36 39.57 -24.05
N THR A 572 -67.05 38.62 -24.91
CA THR A 572 -65.94 38.64 -25.88
C THR A 572 -66.35 38.51 -27.33
N SER A 573 -67.66 38.47 -27.66
CA SER A 573 -68.24 38.43 -29.04
C SER A 573 -68.41 39.80 -29.65
#